data_0d6fa56b77db0452e88288e8e13b40b0
#
_entry.id   0d6fa56b77db0452e88288e8e13b40b0
#
_cell.length_a   1.000
_cell.length_b   1.000
_cell.length_c   1.000
_cell.angle_alpha   90.00
_cell.angle_beta   90.00
_cell.angle_gamma   90.00
#
_symmetry.space_group_name_H-M   'P 1'
#
loop_
_entity.id
_entity.type
_entity.pdbx_description
1 polymer ?
#
loop_
_entity_poly.entity_id
_entity_poly.type
_entity_poly.pdbx_seq_one_letter_code
_entity_poly.pdbx_strand_id
1 'polypeptide(L)'
;MEKQDVKSIFSLDGTKRLIAFLSQFAKKEKPVYNLKSVRIPRTSGRTLKILAFLLRTPGTRSLLIPVLLRQAGIQSLRKCKVEDEPLMHPVHPADKKITSSVAKKSIKQFFDSFEKKEVSDPAVKNAGAEMKSLFNPETAFDFHQAYLEGKTSPVDVAMRLLDIIRSIEESAVPLRPYIAWEERELMKQANASAERFSKGKPLGILDGVPVSVKDELDMLPFKTMIGTRFYSNQPPEQDATSVARLRSAGALMVGKTNMHEIGLGVTGLNIHYGTTRNPHHLDHYPGGSSSGSAAAVAAGLSPIALGCDGGGSIRIPASLCGVVGLKTTWGRISTAGSAPLHWSIGSVGPITSTARDAAIAYSFLAGPDTRQSCTQEQPAVDLKNFENTNLEGVKLGVFNSWFNHASEDVVKCCEQMLNSFKSQGAEVKEIEIPHLDEIRVSHAVTITTEMFTSLKSYLKPFRQPFGLDALINLTLAKKFSGSEYVKAQRVRARMISNLKNIFLDVDAIVTPSTACTAPPILADALINGESDLKTLTELMRFAPEANLGGFPAVSFPVGYDAKGLPVGMQLMLCL
;
A
#
# COMPACT_ATOMS: atom_id res chain seq x y z
N MET A 1 -36.64 16.76 56.54
CA MET A 1 -35.46 17.46 55.94
C MET A 1 -35.82 18.93 55.89
N GLU A 2 -35.10 19.68 56.71
CA GLU A 2 -35.46 21.01 57.15
C GLU A 2 -35.13 22.12 56.16
N LYS A 3 -35.94 23.20 56.19
CA LYS A 3 -35.81 24.40 55.36
C LYS A 3 -34.45 25.13 55.40
N GLN A 4 -33.46 24.65 56.16
CA GLN A 4 -32.14 25.21 56.27
C GLN A 4 -31.18 24.73 55.14
N ASP A 5 -31.38 23.56 54.56
CA ASP A 5 -30.46 23.04 53.52
C ASP A 5 -30.64 23.67 52.12
N VAL A 6 -31.83 24.24 51.86
CA VAL A 6 -32.11 24.85 50.54
C VAL A 6 -31.47 26.23 50.40
N LYS A 7 -31.25 26.98 51.49
CA LYS A 7 -30.60 28.29 51.44
C LYS A 7 -29.09 28.25 51.23
N SER A 8 -28.42 27.11 51.53
CA SER A 8 -26.98 26.95 51.29
C SER A 8 -26.64 26.72 49.82
N ILE A 9 -27.59 26.20 49.04
CA ILE A 9 -27.40 25.93 47.59
C ILE A 9 -27.44 27.23 46.75
N PHE A 10 -28.14 28.26 47.24
CA PHE A 10 -28.27 29.57 46.56
C PHE A 10 -27.29 30.63 47.09
N SER A 11 -26.31 30.24 47.93
CA SER A 11 -25.20 31.13 48.28
C SER A 11 -24.22 31.24 47.10
N LEU A 12 -23.51 32.37 46.98
CA LEU A 12 -22.48 32.57 45.92
C LEU A 12 -21.44 31.43 45.90
N ASP A 13 -21.20 30.81 47.04
CA ASP A 13 -20.27 29.70 47.21
C ASP A 13 -20.90 28.36 46.82
N GLY A 14 -22.17 28.13 47.09
CA GLY A 14 -22.95 26.98 46.63
C GLY A 14 -23.12 26.96 45.11
N THR A 15 -23.38 28.13 44.51
CA THR A 15 -23.47 28.28 43.04
C THR A 15 -22.12 28.02 42.36
N LYS A 16 -21.00 28.47 42.94
CA LYS A 16 -19.64 28.16 42.43
C LYS A 16 -19.29 26.67 42.54
N ARG A 17 -19.67 26.01 43.63
CA ARG A 17 -19.53 24.56 43.81
C ARG A 17 -20.39 23.76 42.85
N LEU A 18 -21.63 24.18 42.60
CA LEU A 18 -22.51 23.56 41.62
C LEU A 18 -21.98 23.77 40.17
N ILE A 19 -21.50 24.97 39.84
CA ILE A 19 -20.86 25.24 38.55
C ILE A 19 -19.59 24.43 38.40
N ALA A 20 -18.76 24.30 39.43
CA ALA A 20 -17.57 23.44 39.42
C ALA A 20 -17.92 21.95 39.29
N PHE A 21 -18.97 21.50 39.97
CA PHE A 21 -19.50 20.13 39.87
C PHE A 21 -20.10 19.88 38.46
N LEU A 22 -20.92 20.77 37.95
CA LEU A 22 -21.47 20.68 36.60
C LEU A 22 -20.40 20.84 35.51
N SER A 23 -19.32 21.62 35.76
CA SER A 23 -18.20 21.71 34.85
C SER A 23 -17.32 20.43 34.83
N GLN A 24 -17.33 19.61 35.89
CA GLN A 24 -16.74 18.28 35.85
C GLN A 24 -17.54 17.31 34.96
N PHE A 25 -18.85 17.43 34.91
CA PHE A 25 -19.69 16.68 33.98
C PHE A 25 -19.79 17.31 32.57
N ALA A 26 -19.46 18.58 32.44
CA ALA A 26 -19.38 19.30 31.18
C ALA A 26 -17.98 19.28 30.53
N LYS A 27 -17.09 18.35 30.93
CA LYS A 27 -16.00 17.96 30.05
C LYS A 27 -16.65 17.32 28.82
N LYS A 28 -16.90 18.13 27.77
CA LYS A 28 -17.13 17.61 26.44
C LYS A 28 -16.00 16.63 26.18
N GLU A 29 -16.29 15.34 26.22
CA GLU A 29 -15.36 14.33 25.76
C GLU A 29 -14.94 14.77 24.36
N LYS A 30 -13.66 14.92 24.15
CA LYS A 30 -13.16 15.26 22.81
C LYS A 30 -13.63 14.13 21.91
N PRO A 31 -14.23 14.44 20.76
CA PRO A 31 -14.67 13.39 19.86
C PRO A 31 -13.51 12.45 19.58
N VAL A 32 -13.72 11.15 19.69
CA VAL A 32 -12.68 10.12 19.45
C VAL A 32 -12.13 10.27 18.03
N TYR A 33 -13.02 10.54 17.05
CA TYR A 33 -12.61 10.85 15.69
C TYR A 33 -12.02 12.25 15.59
N ASN A 34 -10.69 12.34 15.38
CA ASN A 34 -9.96 13.60 15.40
C ASN A 34 -9.18 13.91 14.12
N LEU A 35 -9.31 13.10 13.07
CA LEU A 35 -8.59 13.29 11.81
C LEU A 35 -8.98 14.59 11.12
N LYS A 36 -7.98 15.43 10.82
CA LYS A 36 -8.18 16.75 10.23
C LYS A 36 -7.94 16.72 8.73
N SER A 37 -8.84 17.36 7.99
CA SER A 37 -8.62 17.63 6.57
C SER A 37 -7.49 18.65 6.40
N VAL A 38 -6.57 18.39 5.49
CA VAL A 38 -5.48 19.32 5.13
C VAL A 38 -6.00 20.31 4.09
N ARG A 39 -5.86 21.61 4.38
CA ARG A 39 -6.32 22.71 3.52
C ARG A 39 -5.13 23.48 2.96
N ILE A 40 -4.31 22.84 2.14
CA ILE A 40 -3.20 23.47 1.44
C ILE A 40 -3.54 23.52 -0.05
N PRO A 41 -3.47 24.67 -0.71
CA PRO A 41 -3.71 24.78 -2.14
C PRO A 41 -2.72 23.90 -2.92
N ARG A 42 -3.23 23.20 -3.96
CA ARG A 42 -2.38 22.53 -4.92
C ARG A 42 -1.44 23.52 -5.58
N THR A 43 -0.18 23.15 -5.71
CA THR A 43 0.83 23.94 -6.42
C THR A 43 1.49 23.09 -7.50
N SER A 44 1.66 23.68 -8.69
CA SER A 44 2.28 23.05 -9.87
C SER A 44 2.91 24.11 -10.75
N GLY A 45 3.54 23.72 -11.82
CA GLY A 45 4.09 24.64 -12.83
C GLY A 45 4.95 25.76 -12.26
N ARG A 46 4.63 27.02 -12.57
CA ARG A 46 5.39 28.21 -12.14
C ARG A 46 5.35 28.43 -10.63
N THR A 47 4.19 28.22 -9.98
CA THR A 47 4.04 28.39 -8.53
C THR A 47 4.89 27.38 -7.75
N LEU A 48 4.96 26.14 -8.20
CA LEU A 48 5.83 25.13 -7.61
C LEU A 48 7.32 25.48 -7.75
N LYS A 49 7.74 26.02 -8.92
CA LYS A 49 9.10 26.51 -9.14
C LYS A 49 9.45 27.66 -8.18
N ILE A 50 8.55 28.62 -8.00
CA ILE A 50 8.74 29.73 -7.06
C ILE A 50 8.88 29.21 -5.63
N LEU A 51 7.99 28.31 -5.19
CA LEU A 51 8.04 27.72 -3.86
C LEU A 51 9.36 26.97 -3.63
N ALA A 52 9.79 26.16 -4.58
CA ALA A 52 11.07 25.43 -4.52
C ALA A 52 12.27 26.39 -4.47
N PHE A 53 12.24 27.49 -5.23
CA PHE A 53 13.27 28.53 -5.19
C PHE A 53 13.34 29.21 -3.82
N LEU A 54 12.19 29.63 -3.28
CA LEU A 54 12.12 30.28 -1.96
C LEU A 54 12.60 29.34 -0.83
N LEU A 55 12.35 28.05 -0.93
CA LEU A 55 12.85 27.05 0.02
C LEU A 55 14.36 26.77 -0.11
N ARG A 56 14.97 27.07 -1.25
CA ARG A 56 16.44 27.02 -1.44
C ARG A 56 17.15 28.23 -0.86
N THR A 57 16.50 29.39 -0.82
CA THR A 57 17.06 30.66 -0.34
C THR A 57 17.04 30.71 1.19
N PRO A 58 18.18 30.90 1.89
CA PRO A 58 18.26 30.76 3.36
C PRO A 58 17.29 31.66 4.13
N GLY A 59 17.13 32.94 3.77
CA GLY A 59 16.24 33.87 4.44
C GLY A 59 14.77 33.48 4.34
N THR A 60 14.26 33.31 3.12
CA THR A 60 12.86 32.91 2.86
C THR A 60 12.53 31.52 3.37
N ARG A 61 13.48 30.58 3.28
CA ARG A 61 13.36 29.24 3.84
C ARG A 61 13.03 29.25 5.33
N SER A 62 13.72 30.09 6.11
CA SER A 62 13.52 30.17 7.57
C SER A 62 12.11 30.63 7.94
N LEU A 63 11.47 31.44 7.10
CA LEU A 63 10.10 31.93 7.30
C LEU A 63 9.06 30.90 6.82
N LEU A 64 9.30 30.25 5.67
CA LEU A 64 8.32 29.38 5.03
C LEU A 64 8.19 28.01 5.70
N ILE A 65 9.30 27.38 6.11
CA ILE A 65 9.26 26.03 6.67
C ILE A 65 8.36 25.91 7.90
N PRO A 66 8.39 26.80 8.90
CA PRO A 66 7.48 26.71 10.04
C PRO A 66 6.01 26.79 9.63
N VAL A 67 5.68 27.58 8.60
CA VAL A 67 4.31 27.70 8.07
C VAL A 67 3.89 26.40 7.40
N LEU A 68 4.69 25.85 6.50
CA LEU A 68 4.40 24.59 5.79
C LEU A 68 4.26 23.42 6.75
N LEU A 69 5.17 23.28 7.73
CA LEU A 69 5.09 22.24 8.75
C LEU A 69 3.82 22.36 9.62
N ARG A 70 3.41 23.61 9.96
CA ARG A 70 2.16 23.83 10.69
C ARG A 70 0.96 23.41 9.85
N GLN A 71 0.93 23.75 8.57
CA GLN A 71 -0.13 23.37 7.64
C GLN A 71 -0.18 21.85 7.41
N ALA A 72 0.97 21.16 7.38
CA ALA A 72 1.05 19.70 7.31
C ALA A 72 0.60 18.99 8.61
N GLY A 73 0.32 19.75 9.69
CA GLY A 73 -0.26 19.20 10.91
C GLY A 73 0.74 18.81 12.00
N ILE A 74 2.04 19.15 11.91
CA ILE A 74 3.06 18.78 12.90
C ILE A 74 2.69 19.17 14.34
N GLN A 75 1.80 20.15 14.51
CA GLN A 75 1.34 20.58 15.83
C GLN A 75 0.54 19.50 16.57
N SER A 76 -0.12 18.59 15.87
CA SER A 76 -0.80 17.44 16.52
C SER A 76 0.23 16.58 17.26
N LEU A 77 1.34 16.24 16.60
CA LEU A 77 2.43 15.49 17.24
C LEU A 77 3.12 16.31 18.34
N ARG A 78 3.44 17.57 18.09
CA ARG A 78 4.14 18.43 19.08
C ARG A 78 3.37 18.58 20.38
N LYS A 79 2.05 18.73 20.31
CA LYS A 79 1.15 18.91 21.46
C LYS A 79 0.67 17.59 22.06
N CYS A 80 0.84 16.46 21.38
CA CYS A 80 0.43 15.17 21.88
C CYS A 80 1.13 14.84 23.20
N LYS A 81 0.35 14.44 24.21
CA LYS A 81 0.85 13.87 25.44
C LYS A 81 0.86 12.36 25.28
N VAL A 82 2.03 11.77 25.24
CA VAL A 82 2.23 10.34 25.09
C VAL A 82 3.27 9.90 26.13
N GLU A 83 2.95 8.87 26.91
CA GLU A 83 3.79 8.35 28.00
C GLU A 83 4.45 7.03 27.64
N ASP A 84 3.97 6.37 26.59
CA ASP A 84 4.46 5.09 26.10
C ASP A 84 5.96 5.15 25.75
N GLU A 85 6.67 4.04 25.92
CA GLU A 85 8.03 3.90 25.45
C GLU A 85 8.12 3.90 23.93
N PRO A 86 9.19 4.45 23.33
CA PRO A 86 9.32 4.48 21.88
C PRO A 86 9.56 3.08 21.31
N LEU A 87 8.83 2.71 20.27
CA LEU A 87 9.01 1.48 19.52
C LEU A 87 9.57 1.81 18.13
N MET A 88 10.85 1.50 17.89
CA MET A 88 11.57 1.92 16.69
C MET A 88 11.19 1.14 15.44
N HIS A 89 10.68 -0.06 15.58
CA HIS A 89 10.11 -0.88 14.51
C HIS A 89 9.02 -1.79 15.11
N PRO A 90 8.09 -2.29 14.30
CA PRO A 90 7.08 -3.22 14.78
C PRO A 90 7.74 -4.49 15.36
N VAL A 91 7.33 -4.86 16.57
CA VAL A 91 7.72 -6.14 17.19
C VAL A 91 6.47 -7.00 17.25
N HIS A 92 6.52 -8.12 16.58
CA HIS A 92 5.43 -9.08 16.53
C HIS A 92 5.94 -10.41 17.05
N PRO A 93 5.67 -10.73 18.33
CA PRO A 93 6.00 -12.05 18.85
C PRO A 93 5.24 -13.10 18.03
N ALA A 94 5.93 -14.15 17.64
CA ALA A 94 5.32 -15.29 16.98
C ALA A 94 4.50 -16.08 18.02
N ASP A 95 3.24 -15.73 18.20
CA ASP A 95 2.37 -16.38 19.20
C ASP A 95 2.07 -17.85 18.88
N LYS A 96 2.24 -18.28 17.62
CA LYS A 96 2.10 -19.68 17.21
C LYS A 96 3.22 -20.08 16.26
N LYS A 97 4.13 -20.92 16.70
CA LYS A 97 5.10 -21.59 15.83
C LYS A 97 4.36 -22.63 14.97
N ILE A 98 3.97 -22.24 13.76
CA ILE A 98 3.55 -23.20 12.75
C ILE A 98 4.82 -23.93 12.31
N THR A 99 4.87 -25.25 12.50
CA THR A 99 6.03 -26.04 12.09
C THR A 99 6.13 -26.08 10.56
N SER A 100 7.36 -26.13 10.06
CA SER A 100 7.60 -26.13 8.60
C SER A 100 6.92 -27.31 7.89
N SER A 101 6.69 -28.43 8.57
CA SER A 101 5.97 -29.60 8.05
C SER A 101 4.48 -29.33 7.88
N VAL A 102 3.83 -28.65 8.84
CA VAL A 102 2.41 -28.25 8.75
C VAL A 102 2.22 -27.23 7.64
N ALA A 103 3.10 -26.24 7.54
CA ALA A 103 3.07 -25.25 6.49
C ALA A 103 3.23 -25.87 5.08
N LYS A 104 4.21 -26.76 4.89
CA LYS A 104 4.39 -27.47 3.62
C LYS A 104 3.16 -28.29 3.24
N LYS A 105 2.51 -28.94 4.22
CA LYS A 105 1.28 -29.70 3.99
C LYS A 105 0.13 -28.78 3.60
N SER A 106 -0.06 -27.63 4.27
CA SER A 106 -1.13 -26.69 3.96
C SER A 106 -0.96 -26.05 2.58
N ILE A 107 0.27 -25.67 2.23
CA ILE A 107 0.61 -25.15 0.90
C ILE A 107 0.36 -26.22 -0.18
N LYS A 108 0.77 -27.45 0.05
CA LYS A 108 0.49 -28.54 -0.88
C LYS A 108 -1.02 -28.76 -1.05
N GLN A 109 -1.79 -28.81 0.04
CA GLN A 109 -3.26 -28.95 -0.03
C GLN A 109 -3.92 -27.78 -0.79
N PHE A 110 -3.40 -26.57 -0.62
CA PHE A 110 -3.85 -25.41 -1.36
C PHE A 110 -3.61 -25.58 -2.87
N PHE A 111 -2.44 -26.04 -3.31
CA PHE A 111 -2.18 -26.30 -4.72
C PHE A 111 -2.96 -27.52 -5.24
N ASP A 112 -3.09 -28.61 -4.47
CA ASP A 112 -3.88 -29.80 -4.84
C ASP A 112 -5.39 -29.44 -5.00
N SER A 113 -5.88 -28.33 -4.40
CA SER A 113 -7.26 -27.90 -4.57
C SER A 113 -7.55 -27.33 -5.96
N PHE A 114 -6.52 -26.83 -6.67
CA PHE A 114 -6.65 -26.37 -8.05
C PHE A 114 -6.87 -27.52 -9.04
N GLU A 115 -6.25 -28.67 -8.81
CA GLU A 115 -6.39 -29.84 -9.70
C GLU A 115 -7.78 -30.48 -9.64
N LYS A 116 -8.58 -30.20 -8.60
CA LYS A 116 -9.86 -30.85 -8.32
C LYS A 116 -11.10 -30.04 -8.67
N LYS A 117 -10.99 -28.76 -8.97
CA LYS A 117 -12.12 -27.89 -9.31
C LYS A 117 -12.13 -27.55 -10.79
N GLU A 118 -12.93 -28.26 -11.59
CA GLU A 118 -13.62 -27.59 -12.70
C GLU A 118 -14.38 -26.41 -12.10
N VAL A 119 -14.17 -25.22 -12.65
CA VAL A 119 -14.80 -23.96 -12.17
C VAL A 119 -16.31 -24.04 -12.43
N SER A 120 -17.03 -24.65 -11.50
CA SER A 120 -18.50 -24.68 -11.45
C SER A 120 -18.98 -24.22 -10.09
N ASP A 121 -18.59 -23.01 -9.65
CA ASP A 121 -19.23 -22.39 -8.49
C ASP A 121 -20.32 -21.42 -8.95
N PRO A 122 -21.62 -21.80 -8.77
CA PRO A 122 -22.76 -20.95 -9.14
C PRO A 122 -22.80 -19.64 -8.34
N ALA A 123 -22.20 -19.59 -7.14
CA ALA A 123 -22.18 -18.40 -6.29
C ALA A 123 -21.27 -17.31 -6.87
N VAL A 124 -20.15 -17.69 -7.51
CA VAL A 124 -19.29 -16.74 -8.24
C VAL A 124 -19.98 -16.24 -9.52
N LYS A 125 -20.80 -17.10 -10.17
CA LYS A 125 -21.59 -16.69 -11.33
C LYS A 125 -22.70 -15.71 -11.00
N ASN A 126 -23.32 -15.77 -9.82
CA ASN A 126 -24.45 -14.91 -9.46
C ASN A 126 -24.02 -13.58 -8.84
N ALA A 127 -22.92 -13.50 -8.10
CA ALA A 127 -22.34 -12.22 -7.67
C ALA A 127 -21.67 -11.48 -8.83
N GLY A 128 -21.22 -12.18 -9.87
CA GLY A 128 -20.59 -11.62 -11.07
C GLY A 128 -21.54 -11.32 -12.23
N ALA A 129 -22.83 -11.68 -12.15
CA ALA A 129 -23.76 -11.51 -13.26
C ALA A 129 -24.20 -10.04 -13.47
N GLU A 130 -24.11 -9.20 -12.43
CA GLU A 130 -24.30 -7.74 -12.55
C GLU A 130 -22.98 -6.96 -12.69
N MET A 131 -21.86 -7.53 -12.26
CA MET A 131 -20.51 -7.06 -12.55
C MET A 131 -19.94 -7.91 -13.71
N LYS A 132 -20.39 -7.71 -14.92
CA LYS A 132 -19.58 -8.03 -16.10
C LYS A 132 -18.39 -7.08 -16.03
N SER A 133 -17.32 -7.52 -15.35
CA SER A 133 -16.05 -6.84 -15.43
C SER A 133 -15.66 -6.84 -16.90
N LEU A 134 -15.37 -5.65 -17.45
CA LEU A 134 -14.74 -5.49 -18.76
C LEU A 134 -13.36 -6.18 -18.79
N PHE A 135 -12.89 -6.64 -17.66
CA PHE A 135 -11.65 -7.35 -17.42
C PHE A 135 -11.95 -8.75 -16.83
N ASN A 136 -11.63 -9.78 -17.59
CA ASN A 136 -11.45 -11.14 -17.07
C ASN A 136 -9.93 -11.41 -17.05
N PRO A 137 -9.22 -11.02 -15.98
CA PRO A 137 -7.77 -11.14 -15.95
C PRO A 137 -7.36 -12.61 -15.91
N GLU A 138 -6.42 -12.99 -16.78
CA GLU A 138 -5.77 -14.28 -16.71
C GLU A 138 -5.00 -14.40 -15.39
N THR A 139 -5.12 -15.54 -14.72
CA THR A 139 -4.45 -15.83 -13.45
C THR A 139 -3.17 -16.64 -13.66
N ALA A 140 -2.31 -16.70 -12.66
CA ALA A 140 -1.14 -17.59 -12.69
C ALA A 140 -1.53 -19.05 -12.96
N PHE A 141 -2.69 -19.48 -12.45
CA PHE A 141 -3.23 -20.82 -12.69
C PHE A 141 -3.64 -21.00 -14.16
N ASP A 142 -4.28 -20.03 -14.78
CA ASP A 142 -4.72 -20.10 -16.18
C ASP A 142 -3.51 -20.24 -17.12
N PHE A 143 -2.44 -19.48 -16.90
CA PHE A 143 -1.19 -19.64 -17.62
C PHE A 143 -0.62 -21.06 -17.48
N HIS A 144 -0.51 -21.54 -16.24
CA HIS A 144 0.04 -22.86 -15.96
C HIS A 144 -0.76 -23.96 -16.64
N GLN A 145 -2.09 -23.92 -16.55
CA GLN A 145 -2.98 -24.89 -17.20
C GLN A 145 -2.87 -24.84 -18.73
N ALA A 146 -2.86 -23.65 -19.32
CA ALA A 146 -2.71 -23.49 -20.76
C ALA A 146 -1.40 -24.09 -21.28
N TYR A 147 -0.31 -23.97 -20.49
CA TYR A 147 0.97 -24.61 -20.84
C TYR A 147 0.94 -26.13 -20.71
N LEU A 148 0.33 -26.67 -19.65
CA LEU A 148 0.16 -28.13 -19.46
C LEU A 148 -0.68 -28.76 -20.56
N GLU A 149 -1.73 -28.04 -21.00
CA GLU A 149 -2.64 -28.50 -22.08
C GLU A 149 -2.09 -28.25 -23.49
N GLY A 150 -0.94 -27.59 -23.61
CA GLY A 150 -0.34 -27.24 -24.90
C GLY A 150 -1.15 -26.22 -25.72
N LYS A 151 -2.06 -25.47 -25.11
CA LYS A 151 -2.85 -24.42 -25.76
C LYS A 151 -2.00 -23.21 -26.16
N THR A 152 -0.94 -22.97 -25.41
CA THR A 152 0.09 -21.94 -25.65
C THR A 152 1.40 -22.37 -25.02
N SER A 153 2.46 -21.62 -25.23
CA SER A 153 3.77 -21.86 -24.60
C SER A 153 4.27 -20.60 -23.90
N PRO A 154 5.21 -20.72 -22.93
CA PRO A 154 5.89 -19.56 -22.35
C PRO A 154 6.54 -18.65 -23.40
N VAL A 155 6.97 -19.21 -24.53
CA VAL A 155 7.57 -18.46 -25.65
C VAL A 155 6.52 -17.62 -26.36
N ASP A 156 5.35 -18.20 -26.69
CA ASP A 156 4.26 -17.49 -27.35
C ASP A 156 3.75 -16.33 -26.47
N VAL A 157 3.61 -16.58 -25.17
CA VAL A 157 3.19 -15.57 -24.18
C VAL A 157 4.25 -14.43 -24.12
N ALA A 158 5.53 -14.77 -24.06
CA ALA A 158 6.59 -13.74 -24.01
C ALA A 158 6.63 -12.91 -25.30
N MET A 159 6.50 -13.49 -26.48
CA MET A 159 6.43 -12.78 -27.76
C MET A 159 5.23 -11.84 -27.79
N ARG A 160 4.02 -12.34 -27.49
CA ARG A 160 2.82 -11.53 -27.45
C ARG A 160 2.92 -10.37 -26.44
N LEU A 161 3.50 -10.61 -25.27
CA LEU A 161 3.71 -9.58 -24.26
C LEU A 161 4.64 -8.47 -24.76
N LEU A 162 5.75 -8.83 -25.43
CA LEU A 162 6.67 -7.87 -26.04
C LEU A 162 5.98 -6.99 -27.10
N ASP A 163 5.13 -7.59 -27.95
CA ASP A 163 4.38 -6.87 -28.96
C ASP A 163 3.38 -5.88 -28.33
N ILE A 164 2.69 -6.31 -27.25
CA ILE A 164 1.77 -5.44 -26.52
C ILE A 164 2.54 -4.29 -25.84
N ILE A 165 3.68 -4.54 -25.21
CA ILE A 165 4.49 -3.49 -24.55
C ILE A 165 4.93 -2.45 -25.58
N ARG A 166 5.42 -2.87 -26.76
CA ARG A 166 5.81 -1.96 -27.85
C ARG A 166 4.61 -1.12 -28.32
N SER A 167 3.47 -1.75 -28.57
CA SER A 167 2.23 -1.06 -28.99
C SER A 167 1.78 -0.02 -27.96
N ILE A 168 1.88 -0.33 -26.67
CA ILE A 168 1.54 0.60 -25.57
C ILE A 168 2.51 1.80 -25.56
N GLU A 169 3.81 1.58 -25.76
CA GLU A 169 4.82 2.64 -25.79
C GLU A 169 4.66 3.57 -26.99
N GLU A 170 4.27 3.04 -28.16
CA GLU A 170 4.04 3.77 -29.40
C GLU A 170 2.70 4.49 -29.45
N SER A 171 1.78 4.23 -28.51
CA SER A 171 0.45 4.84 -28.49
C SER A 171 0.53 6.35 -28.26
N ALA A 172 -0.46 7.11 -28.81
CA ALA A 172 -0.53 8.56 -28.65
C ALA A 172 -0.58 9.02 -27.18
N VAL A 173 -1.18 8.19 -26.31
CA VAL A 173 -1.23 8.40 -24.86
C VAL A 173 -0.74 7.12 -24.20
N PRO A 174 0.59 6.93 -24.06
CA PRO A 174 1.16 5.69 -23.58
C PRO A 174 0.86 5.45 -22.09
N LEU A 175 0.56 4.20 -21.76
CA LEU A 175 0.28 3.76 -20.38
C LEU A 175 1.48 3.88 -19.44
N ARG A 176 2.68 3.62 -19.94
CA ARG A 176 3.98 3.66 -19.24
C ARG A 176 4.06 2.80 -17.96
N PRO A 177 3.73 1.52 -18.02
CA PRO A 177 3.84 0.64 -16.86
C PRO A 177 5.28 0.26 -16.55
N TYR A 178 6.16 0.22 -17.56
CA TYR A 178 7.58 -0.12 -17.41
C TYR A 178 8.50 1.07 -17.64
N ILE A 179 9.66 1.03 -16.99
CA ILE A 179 10.80 1.95 -17.25
C ILE A 179 12.01 1.22 -17.86
N ALA A 180 12.04 -0.10 -17.73
CA ALA A 180 13.08 -0.94 -18.33
C ALA A 180 12.54 -2.37 -18.55
N TRP A 181 12.74 -2.88 -19.74
CA TRP A 181 12.49 -4.26 -20.15
C TRP A 181 13.50 -4.65 -21.23
N GLU A 182 13.75 -5.95 -21.40
CA GLU A 182 14.71 -6.45 -22.40
C GLU A 182 14.20 -7.74 -23.04
N GLU A 183 14.00 -7.71 -24.34
CA GLU A 183 13.52 -8.83 -25.13
C GLU A 183 14.38 -10.09 -24.98
N ARG A 184 15.70 -9.94 -25.16
CA ARG A 184 16.64 -11.07 -25.10
C ARG A 184 16.57 -11.80 -23.75
N GLU A 185 16.48 -11.06 -22.65
CA GLU A 185 16.43 -11.65 -21.32
C GLU A 185 15.08 -12.35 -21.08
N LEU A 186 13.97 -11.74 -21.50
CA LEU A 186 12.64 -12.34 -21.38
C LEU A 186 12.53 -13.61 -22.22
N MET A 187 12.97 -13.57 -23.47
CA MET A 187 12.96 -14.73 -24.37
C MET A 187 13.86 -15.88 -23.87
N LYS A 188 15.00 -15.57 -23.26
CA LYS A 188 15.87 -16.58 -22.63
C LYS A 188 15.14 -17.32 -21.51
N GLN A 189 14.45 -16.60 -20.64
CA GLN A 189 13.64 -17.20 -19.56
C GLN A 189 12.49 -18.02 -20.12
N ALA A 190 11.78 -17.51 -21.13
CA ALA A 190 10.66 -18.19 -21.77
C ALA A 190 11.07 -19.50 -22.45
N ASN A 191 12.19 -19.50 -23.19
CA ASN A 191 12.72 -20.70 -23.82
C ASN A 191 13.09 -21.78 -22.77
N ALA A 192 13.75 -21.37 -21.68
CA ALA A 192 14.08 -22.31 -20.60
C ALA A 192 12.84 -22.91 -19.93
N SER A 193 11.77 -22.14 -19.75
CA SER A 193 10.49 -22.62 -19.24
C SER A 193 9.82 -23.57 -20.24
N ALA A 194 9.72 -23.19 -21.51
CA ALA A 194 9.14 -24.05 -22.56
C ALA A 194 9.85 -25.40 -22.67
N GLU A 195 11.18 -25.43 -22.52
CA GLU A 195 11.95 -26.67 -22.48
C GLU A 195 11.55 -27.55 -21.29
N ARG A 196 11.30 -26.97 -20.11
CA ARG A 196 10.82 -27.75 -18.95
C ARG A 196 9.43 -28.33 -19.18
N PHE A 197 8.50 -27.54 -19.73
CA PHE A 197 7.16 -28.03 -20.07
C PHE A 197 7.20 -29.14 -21.12
N SER A 198 8.01 -29.00 -22.19
CA SER A 198 8.15 -30.03 -23.21
C SER A 198 8.70 -31.36 -22.68
N LYS A 199 9.49 -31.30 -21.60
CA LYS A 199 10.01 -32.49 -20.90
C LYS A 199 9.07 -33.02 -19.80
N GLY A 200 7.89 -32.43 -19.61
CA GLY A 200 6.95 -32.77 -18.55
C GLY A 200 7.49 -32.51 -17.12
N LYS A 201 8.40 -31.53 -16.96
CA LYS A 201 9.10 -31.18 -15.71
C LYS A 201 9.04 -29.71 -15.40
N PRO A 202 7.85 -29.06 -15.37
CA PRO A 202 7.75 -27.68 -14.91
C PRO A 202 8.19 -27.57 -13.45
N LEU A 203 8.68 -26.39 -13.04
CA LEU A 203 9.12 -26.12 -11.66
C LEU A 203 7.93 -25.95 -10.69
N GLY A 204 6.73 -25.70 -11.19
CA GLY A 204 5.51 -25.51 -10.44
C GLY A 204 4.62 -24.45 -11.07
N ILE A 205 3.62 -24.00 -10.32
CA ILE A 205 2.54 -23.13 -10.82
C ILE A 205 3.04 -21.77 -11.37
N LEU A 206 4.19 -21.28 -10.95
CA LEU A 206 4.77 -20.01 -11.43
C LEU A 206 5.72 -20.19 -12.62
N ASP A 207 6.00 -21.42 -13.06
CA ASP A 207 6.89 -21.65 -14.19
C ASP A 207 6.29 -21.09 -15.48
N GLY A 208 6.99 -20.17 -16.13
CA GLY A 208 6.52 -19.49 -17.34
C GLY A 208 5.50 -18.35 -17.11
N VAL A 209 5.10 -18.07 -15.86
CA VAL A 209 4.14 -17.00 -15.55
C VAL A 209 4.82 -15.63 -15.58
N PRO A 210 4.28 -14.63 -16.30
CA PRO A 210 4.83 -13.28 -16.31
C PRO A 210 4.72 -12.61 -14.94
N VAL A 211 5.81 -11.97 -14.48
CA VAL A 211 5.88 -11.21 -13.24
C VAL A 211 6.56 -9.86 -13.48
N SER A 212 5.92 -8.79 -13.05
CA SER A 212 6.43 -7.41 -13.12
C SER A 212 7.06 -7.00 -11.80
N VAL A 213 8.13 -6.19 -11.82
CA VAL A 213 8.89 -5.86 -10.61
C VAL A 213 9.07 -4.36 -10.45
N LYS A 214 8.60 -3.78 -9.33
CA LYS A 214 8.78 -2.36 -9.02
C LYS A 214 10.23 -1.94 -9.06
N ASP A 215 10.50 -0.77 -9.60
CA ASP A 215 11.87 -0.22 -9.73
C ASP A 215 12.54 0.16 -8.39
N GLU A 216 11.96 -0.21 -7.30
CA GLU A 216 12.52 -0.14 -5.94
C GLU A 216 13.29 -1.42 -5.55
N LEU A 217 13.08 -2.53 -6.27
CA LEU A 217 13.64 -3.84 -5.99
C LEU A 217 14.78 -4.17 -6.96
N ASP A 218 15.87 -4.68 -6.45
CA ASP A 218 16.98 -5.16 -7.25
C ASP A 218 16.54 -6.34 -8.12
N MET A 219 16.79 -6.24 -9.43
CA MET A 219 16.49 -7.27 -10.41
C MET A 219 17.51 -7.26 -11.54
N LEU A 220 18.31 -8.31 -11.65
CA LEU A 220 19.24 -8.48 -12.75
C LEU A 220 18.51 -8.68 -14.09
N PRO A 221 19.02 -8.12 -15.19
CA PRO A 221 20.27 -7.32 -15.33
C PRO A 221 20.04 -5.81 -15.17
N PHE A 222 18.89 -5.36 -14.69
CA PHE A 222 18.48 -3.96 -14.68
C PHE A 222 19.06 -3.21 -13.49
N LYS A 223 19.29 -1.91 -13.68
CA LYS A 223 19.59 -0.98 -12.57
C LYS A 223 18.37 -0.77 -11.69
N THR A 224 18.56 -0.53 -10.40
CA THR A 224 17.51 -0.03 -9.50
C THR A 224 17.60 1.49 -9.47
N MET A 225 16.62 2.17 -10.04
CA MET A 225 16.63 3.62 -10.21
C MET A 225 15.67 4.36 -9.27
N ILE A 226 14.77 3.65 -8.59
CA ILE A 226 13.73 4.21 -7.70
C ILE A 226 12.88 5.32 -8.35
N GLY A 227 12.57 5.13 -9.63
CA GLY A 227 11.82 6.12 -10.42
C GLY A 227 12.62 7.38 -10.76
N THR A 228 13.94 7.40 -10.62
CA THR A 228 14.84 8.51 -10.96
C THR A 228 15.76 8.15 -12.12
N ARG A 229 16.57 9.11 -12.61
CA ARG A 229 17.63 8.84 -13.61
C ARG A 229 19.04 8.92 -13.04
N PHE A 230 19.19 8.98 -11.70
CA PHE A 230 20.48 9.29 -11.08
C PHE A 230 20.85 8.40 -9.88
N TYR A 231 19.95 7.54 -9.41
CA TYR A 231 20.15 6.79 -8.15
C TYR A 231 21.26 5.75 -8.25
N SER A 232 21.31 4.98 -9.34
CA SER A 232 22.35 3.97 -9.54
C SER A 232 22.99 4.06 -10.92
N ASN A 233 24.31 3.87 -10.97
CA ASN A 233 25.07 3.82 -12.22
C ASN A 233 25.33 2.38 -12.70
N GLN A 234 25.17 1.39 -11.81
CA GLN A 234 25.45 -0.03 -12.07
C GLN A 234 24.23 -0.88 -11.76
N PRO A 235 24.03 -2.02 -12.44
CA PRO A 235 23.12 -3.06 -11.96
C PRO A 235 23.53 -3.53 -10.56
N PRO A 236 22.59 -4.08 -9.76
CA PRO A 236 22.90 -4.69 -8.47
C PRO A 236 23.77 -5.95 -8.66
N GLU A 237 24.44 -6.39 -7.61
CA GLU A 237 25.25 -7.62 -7.65
C GLU A 237 24.38 -8.88 -7.69
N GLN A 238 23.17 -8.80 -7.16
CA GLN A 238 22.21 -9.91 -7.09
C GLN A 238 20.78 -9.39 -7.05
N ASP A 239 19.83 -10.26 -7.35
CA ASP A 239 18.41 -9.98 -7.20
C ASP A 239 18.04 -9.70 -5.72
N ALA A 240 17.02 -8.89 -5.51
CA ALA A 240 16.32 -8.83 -4.22
C ALA A 240 15.81 -10.22 -3.85
N THR A 241 15.76 -10.56 -2.55
CA THR A 241 15.29 -11.90 -2.11
C THR A 241 13.93 -12.26 -2.69
N SER A 242 13.00 -11.30 -2.73
CA SER A 242 11.67 -11.49 -3.31
C SER A 242 11.73 -11.83 -4.81
N VAL A 243 12.58 -11.16 -5.56
CA VAL A 243 12.79 -11.40 -7.00
C VAL A 243 13.46 -12.76 -7.23
N ALA A 244 14.53 -13.06 -6.48
CA ALA A 244 15.25 -14.32 -6.57
C ALA A 244 14.35 -15.53 -6.32
N ARG A 245 13.43 -15.44 -5.36
CA ARG A 245 12.46 -16.50 -5.04
C ARG A 245 11.50 -16.76 -6.19
N LEU A 246 10.91 -15.73 -6.79
CA LEU A 246 10.01 -15.89 -7.94
C LEU A 246 10.75 -16.37 -9.18
N ARG A 247 11.94 -15.85 -9.45
CA ARG A 247 12.81 -16.33 -10.56
C ARG A 247 13.16 -17.81 -10.39
N SER A 248 13.49 -18.24 -9.16
CA SER A 248 13.79 -19.66 -8.86
C SER A 248 12.58 -20.56 -9.01
N ALA A 249 11.36 -20.04 -8.91
CA ALA A 249 10.12 -20.73 -9.20
C ALA A 249 9.79 -20.80 -10.70
N GLY A 250 10.66 -20.22 -11.56
CA GLY A 250 10.52 -20.24 -13.03
C GLY A 250 9.68 -19.10 -13.60
N ALA A 251 9.28 -18.11 -12.80
CA ALA A 251 8.51 -16.97 -13.27
C ALA A 251 9.32 -16.14 -14.30
N LEU A 252 8.63 -15.59 -15.29
CA LEU A 252 9.22 -14.71 -16.32
C LEU A 252 9.29 -13.29 -15.78
N MET A 253 10.48 -12.81 -15.45
CA MET A 253 10.70 -11.43 -15.01
C MET A 253 10.58 -10.49 -16.20
N VAL A 254 9.44 -9.84 -16.36
CA VAL A 254 9.10 -9.02 -17.54
C VAL A 254 9.94 -7.76 -17.61
N GLY A 255 10.01 -6.99 -16.52
CA GLY A 255 10.72 -5.72 -16.49
C GLY A 255 10.54 -4.96 -15.17
N LYS A 256 11.21 -3.81 -15.11
CA LYS A 256 11.14 -2.86 -13.99
C LYS A 256 9.97 -1.93 -14.19
N THR A 257 9.00 -1.97 -13.28
CA THR A 257 7.81 -1.11 -13.39
C THR A 257 8.07 0.29 -12.89
N ASN A 258 7.40 1.24 -13.53
CA ASN A 258 7.42 2.64 -13.17
C ASN A 258 6.87 2.86 -11.74
N MET A 259 7.31 3.93 -11.11
CA MET A 259 6.87 4.27 -9.76
C MET A 259 6.89 5.77 -9.55
N HIS A 260 6.15 6.25 -8.56
CA HIS A 260 6.32 7.62 -8.08
C HIS A 260 7.76 7.83 -7.63
N GLU A 261 8.36 8.96 -8.02
CA GLU A 261 9.78 9.27 -7.76
C GLU A 261 10.14 9.00 -6.29
N ILE A 262 11.22 8.24 -6.07
CA ILE A 262 11.72 7.81 -4.75
C ILE A 262 10.66 7.21 -3.81
N GLY A 263 9.51 6.81 -4.30
CA GLY A 263 8.40 6.33 -3.48
C GLY A 263 7.71 7.39 -2.63
N LEU A 264 8.05 8.67 -2.79
CA LEU A 264 7.55 9.77 -1.96
C LEU A 264 6.31 10.45 -2.56
N GLY A 265 5.27 9.66 -2.78
CA GLY A 265 3.97 10.10 -3.27
C GLY A 265 3.09 8.91 -3.63
N VAL A 266 1.81 9.17 -3.82
CA VAL A 266 0.78 8.13 -3.94
C VAL A 266 -0.09 8.25 -5.20
N THR A 267 0.27 9.16 -6.12
CA THR A 267 -0.43 9.32 -7.40
C THR A 267 0.19 8.51 -8.53
N GLY A 268 1.47 8.23 -8.47
CA GLY A 268 2.23 7.61 -9.57
C GLY A 268 2.85 8.64 -10.51
N LEU A 269 2.82 9.92 -10.14
CA LEU A 269 3.47 10.98 -10.90
C LEU A 269 4.98 10.72 -11.01
N ASN A 270 5.51 10.76 -12.24
CA ASN A 270 6.94 10.63 -12.49
C ASN A 270 7.37 11.54 -13.64
N ILE A 271 8.25 12.48 -13.36
CA ILE A 271 8.76 13.44 -14.35
C ILE A 271 9.97 12.91 -15.14
N HIS A 272 10.59 11.82 -14.68
CA HIS A 272 11.83 11.26 -15.27
C HIS A 272 11.53 10.29 -16.42
N TYR A 273 10.54 9.41 -16.21
CA TYR A 273 10.13 8.37 -17.17
C TYR A 273 8.76 8.64 -17.78
N GLY A 274 8.12 9.75 -17.37
CA GLY A 274 6.72 10.03 -17.66
C GLY A 274 5.79 9.30 -16.69
N THR A 275 4.64 9.89 -16.44
CA THR A 275 3.65 9.39 -15.49
C THR A 275 2.94 8.16 -16.04
N THR A 276 2.88 7.08 -15.25
CA THR A 276 2.00 5.94 -15.52
C THR A 276 0.54 6.40 -15.49
N ARG A 277 -0.27 5.87 -16.37
CA ARG A 277 -1.69 6.19 -16.48
C ARG A 277 -2.55 5.05 -15.95
N ASN A 278 -3.79 5.36 -15.59
CA ASN A 278 -4.73 4.35 -15.13
C ASN A 278 -5.28 3.57 -16.34
N PRO A 279 -5.22 2.22 -16.36
CA PRO A 279 -5.75 1.44 -17.49
C PRO A 279 -7.25 1.61 -17.71
N HIS A 280 -8.04 1.93 -16.67
CA HIS A 280 -9.47 2.19 -16.78
C HIS A 280 -9.79 3.55 -17.39
N HIS A 281 -8.88 4.55 -17.22
CA HIS A 281 -9.05 5.89 -17.78
C HIS A 281 -7.68 6.58 -17.90
N LEU A 282 -7.16 6.71 -19.11
CA LEU A 282 -5.78 7.17 -19.36
C LEU A 282 -5.49 8.61 -18.90
N ASP A 283 -6.50 9.44 -18.62
CA ASP A 283 -6.33 10.78 -18.08
C ASP A 283 -6.34 10.82 -16.54
N HIS A 284 -6.33 9.65 -15.87
CA HIS A 284 -6.33 9.53 -14.43
C HIS A 284 -5.06 8.84 -13.91
N TYR A 285 -4.69 9.17 -12.66
CA TYR A 285 -3.57 8.52 -11.98
C TYR A 285 -3.89 7.06 -11.63
N PRO A 286 -2.94 6.13 -11.76
CA PRO A 286 -3.13 4.72 -11.34
C PRO A 286 -2.95 4.54 -9.83
N GLY A 287 -2.60 5.60 -9.10
CA GLY A 287 -2.10 5.49 -7.73
C GLY A 287 -0.61 5.16 -7.68
N GLY A 288 -0.06 5.15 -6.45
CA GLY A 288 1.37 4.94 -6.23
C GLY A 288 1.69 4.60 -4.75
N SER A 289 2.98 4.39 -4.50
CA SER A 289 4.09 4.61 -5.41
C SER A 289 4.33 3.45 -6.39
N SER A 290 3.70 2.26 -6.24
CA SER A 290 3.85 1.10 -7.15
C SER A 290 2.93 1.23 -8.36
N SER A 291 2.98 2.39 -9.05
CA SER A 291 2.06 2.77 -10.13
C SER A 291 2.11 1.83 -11.32
N GLY A 292 3.30 1.57 -11.83
CA GLY A 292 3.49 0.68 -12.98
C GLY A 292 3.15 -0.77 -12.66
N SER A 293 3.38 -1.23 -11.41
CA SER A 293 3.03 -2.59 -10.98
C SER A 293 1.52 -2.82 -11.03
N ALA A 294 0.73 -1.90 -10.47
CA ALA A 294 -0.73 -2.03 -10.50
C ALA A 294 -1.29 -1.84 -11.92
N ALA A 295 -0.76 -0.87 -12.68
CA ALA A 295 -1.16 -0.66 -14.07
C ALA A 295 -0.83 -1.87 -14.97
N ALA A 296 0.31 -2.53 -14.76
CA ALA A 296 0.68 -3.74 -15.51
C ALA A 296 -0.29 -4.89 -15.25
N VAL A 297 -0.67 -5.11 -13.98
CA VAL A 297 -1.65 -6.15 -13.62
C VAL A 297 -3.03 -5.81 -14.18
N ALA A 298 -3.50 -4.59 -13.99
CA ALA A 298 -4.81 -4.17 -14.47
C ALA A 298 -4.92 -4.16 -16.00
N ALA A 299 -3.80 -3.95 -16.71
CA ALA A 299 -3.74 -4.05 -18.18
C ALA A 299 -3.53 -5.50 -18.69
N GLY A 300 -3.49 -6.51 -17.83
CA GLY A 300 -3.29 -7.90 -18.21
C GLY A 300 -1.88 -8.26 -18.67
N LEU A 301 -0.86 -7.41 -18.38
CA LEU A 301 0.53 -7.66 -18.79
C LEU A 301 1.23 -8.70 -17.89
N SER A 302 0.74 -8.88 -16.68
CA SER A 302 1.20 -9.92 -15.76
C SER A 302 0.14 -10.16 -14.67
N PRO A 303 -0.15 -11.41 -14.30
CA PRO A 303 -1.09 -11.69 -13.20
C PRO A 303 -0.54 -11.31 -11.83
N ILE A 304 0.77 -11.17 -11.72
CA ILE A 304 1.50 -10.86 -10.48
C ILE A 304 2.49 -9.74 -10.74
N ALA A 305 2.52 -8.76 -9.87
CA ALA A 305 3.59 -7.76 -9.81
C ALA A 305 4.08 -7.59 -8.37
N LEU A 306 5.37 -7.27 -8.20
CA LEU A 306 5.92 -6.88 -6.91
C LEU A 306 5.81 -5.39 -6.70
N GLY A 307 5.41 -5.00 -5.49
CA GLY A 307 5.38 -3.64 -5.00
C GLY A 307 6.07 -3.49 -3.65
N CYS A 308 6.23 -2.23 -3.21
CA CYS A 308 6.70 -1.88 -1.87
C CYS A 308 5.71 -0.90 -1.25
N ASP A 309 5.37 -1.08 0.02
CA ASP A 309 4.34 -0.31 0.74
C ASP A 309 4.89 0.26 2.04
N GLY A 310 5.22 1.54 2.03
CA GLY A 310 5.64 2.30 3.21
C GLY A 310 4.53 3.21 3.77
N GLY A 311 3.44 3.43 3.01
CA GLY A 311 2.32 4.28 3.39
C GLY A 311 1.08 4.06 2.51
N GLY A 312 0.85 2.80 2.06
CA GLY A 312 -0.23 2.43 1.17
C GLY A 312 0.21 2.13 -0.26
N SER A 313 1.51 2.13 -0.53
CA SER A 313 2.03 2.10 -1.91
C SER A 313 1.87 0.75 -2.66
N ILE A 314 1.28 -0.27 -2.06
CA ILE A 314 0.71 -1.47 -2.71
C ILE A 314 -0.81 -1.30 -2.81
N ARG A 315 -1.45 -0.95 -1.69
CA ARG A 315 -2.90 -0.94 -1.50
C ARG A 315 -3.59 0.18 -2.26
N ILE A 316 -3.02 1.38 -2.27
CA ILE A 316 -3.56 2.54 -2.99
C ILE A 316 -3.59 2.29 -4.51
N PRO A 317 -2.47 1.94 -5.19
CA PRO A 317 -2.52 1.68 -6.62
C PRO A 317 -3.36 0.43 -6.95
N ALA A 318 -3.40 -0.59 -6.09
CA ALA A 318 -4.31 -1.72 -6.28
C ALA A 318 -5.78 -1.29 -6.26
N SER A 319 -6.17 -0.44 -5.30
CA SER A 319 -7.52 0.14 -5.21
C SER A 319 -7.88 0.93 -6.46
N LEU A 320 -7.01 1.86 -6.89
CA LEU A 320 -7.30 2.76 -8.00
C LEU A 320 -7.24 2.08 -9.38
N CYS A 321 -6.55 0.94 -9.48
CA CYS A 321 -6.48 0.13 -10.70
C CYS A 321 -7.43 -1.09 -10.68
N GLY A 322 -8.22 -1.31 -9.63
CA GLY A 322 -9.19 -2.40 -9.55
C GLY A 322 -8.56 -3.79 -9.46
N VAL A 323 -7.44 -3.92 -8.78
CA VAL A 323 -6.71 -5.18 -8.58
C VAL A 323 -6.49 -5.47 -7.10
N VAL A 324 -5.94 -6.63 -6.76
CA VAL A 324 -5.67 -7.01 -5.36
C VAL A 324 -4.28 -6.60 -4.95
N GLY A 325 -4.14 -5.95 -3.79
CA GLY A 325 -2.84 -5.56 -3.24
C GLY A 325 -2.67 -6.07 -1.81
N LEU A 326 -1.67 -6.93 -1.59
CA LEU A 326 -1.38 -7.49 -0.27
C LEU A 326 -0.14 -6.84 0.34
N LYS A 327 -0.36 -6.00 1.35
CA LYS A 327 0.69 -5.60 2.28
C LYS A 327 0.76 -6.64 3.41
N THR A 328 1.85 -7.38 3.47
CA THR A 328 2.05 -8.39 4.53
C THR A 328 2.38 -7.74 5.89
N THR A 329 2.34 -8.54 6.95
CA THR A 329 2.97 -8.17 8.23
C THR A 329 4.42 -7.77 8.00
N TRP A 330 4.89 -6.73 8.68
CA TRP A 330 6.28 -6.31 8.62
C TRP A 330 7.22 -7.47 8.99
N GLY A 331 8.25 -7.69 8.17
CA GLY A 331 9.19 -8.79 8.36
C GLY A 331 8.75 -10.16 7.80
N ARG A 332 7.56 -10.30 7.22
CA ARG A 332 7.10 -11.58 6.61
C ARG A 332 7.75 -11.88 5.26
N ILE A 333 7.93 -10.85 4.46
CA ILE A 333 8.66 -10.91 3.19
C ILE A 333 9.92 -10.08 3.37
N SER A 334 11.06 -10.63 2.97
CA SER A 334 12.34 -9.93 3.05
C SER A 334 12.35 -8.68 2.17
N THR A 335 12.86 -7.59 2.72
CA THR A 335 13.15 -6.34 2.00
C THR A 335 14.63 -6.25 1.57
N ALA A 336 15.42 -7.32 1.74
CA ALA A 336 16.81 -7.35 1.28
C ALA A 336 16.87 -7.24 -0.24
N GLY A 337 17.62 -6.23 -0.72
CA GLY A 337 17.67 -5.83 -2.14
C GLY A 337 16.55 -4.86 -2.54
N SER A 338 15.79 -4.32 -1.57
CA SER A 338 14.98 -3.12 -1.79
C SER A 338 15.81 -1.88 -1.50
N ALA A 339 15.59 -0.80 -2.24
CA ALA A 339 16.21 0.49 -1.93
C ALA A 339 15.82 0.90 -0.49
N PRO A 340 16.78 1.36 0.33
CA PRO A 340 16.58 1.57 1.75
C PRO A 340 15.84 2.89 2.04
N LEU A 341 14.60 3.03 1.57
CA LEU A 341 13.83 4.27 1.68
C LEU A 341 13.07 4.41 3.02
N HIS A 342 12.62 3.29 3.60
CA HIS A 342 11.73 3.29 4.78
C HIS A 342 11.89 1.99 5.60
N TRP A 343 12.98 1.93 6.39
CA TRP A 343 13.38 0.69 7.10
C TRP A 343 12.35 0.15 8.08
N SER A 344 11.69 1.05 8.83
CA SER A 344 10.87 0.64 9.98
C SER A 344 9.40 0.44 9.68
N ILE A 345 8.95 0.78 8.46
CA ILE A 345 7.53 0.76 8.08
C ILE A 345 7.26 0.14 6.70
N GLY A 346 8.32 -0.12 5.93
CA GLY A 346 8.23 -0.67 4.58
C GLY A 346 7.98 -2.17 4.56
N SER A 347 7.17 -2.61 3.61
CA SER A 347 6.92 -4.02 3.31
C SER A 347 6.97 -4.24 1.81
N VAL A 348 7.59 -5.34 1.37
CA VAL A 348 7.43 -5.86 0.00
C VAL A 348 6.19 -6.72 -0.02
N GLY A 349 5.45 -6.69 -1.13
CA GLY A 349 4.29 -7.56 -1.30
C GLY A 349 3.78 -7.60 -2.73
N PRO A 350 2.88 -8.56 -3.03
CA PRO A 350 2.31 -8.72 -4.36
C PRO A 350 1.15 -7.76 -4.62
N ILE A 351 1.04 -7.33 -5.88
CA ILE A 351 -0.14 -6.75 -6.52
C ILE A 351 -0.56 -7.76 -7.57
N THR A 352 -1.82 -8.18 -7.58
CA THR A 352 -2.25 -9.34 -8.35
C THR A 352 -3.64 -9.19 -8.95
N SER A 353 -3.93 -9.98 -9.97
CA SER A 353 -5.24 -10.06 -10.59
C SER A 353 -6.31 -10.54 -9.62
N THR A 354 -5.99 -11.52 -8.77
CA THR A 354 -6.94 -12.15 -7.84
C THR A 354 -6.33 -12.34 -6.44
N ALA A 355 -7.19 -12.55 -5.44
CA ALA A 355 -6.76 -12.92 -4.09
C ALA A 355 -6.00 -14.27 -4.07
N ARG A 356 -6.36 -15.19 -4.99
CA ARG A 356 -5.69 -16.48 -5.16
C ARG A 356 -4.25 -16.30 -5.65
N ASP A 357 -4.04 -15.43 -6.64
CA ASP A 357 -2.68 -15.08 -7.10
C ASP A 357 -1.86 -14.41 -5.99
N ALA A 358 -2.50 -13.60 -5.13
CA ALA A 358 -1.83 -13.01 -3.97
C ALA A 358 -1.38 -14.09 -2.97
N ALA A 359 -2.20 -15.11 -2.72
CA ALA A 359 -1.85 -16.25 -1.86
C ALA A 359 -0.74 -17.11 -2.50
N ILE A 360 -0.81 -17.37 -3.80
CA ILE A 360 0.25 -18.05 -4.56
C ILE A 360 1.56 -17.27 -4.40
N ALA A 361 1.59 -16.00 -4.78
CA ALA A 361 2.79 -15.18 -4.69
C ALA A 361 3.34 -15.12 -3.26
N TYR A 362 2.46 -14.92 -2.26
CA TYR A 362 2.85 -14.88 -0.85
C TYR A 362 3.51 -16.18 -0.39
N SER A 363 3.04 -17.35 -0.85
CA SER A 363 3.62 -18.65 -0.49
C SER A 363 5.08 -18.82 -0.94
N PHE A 364 5.46 -18.20 -2.04
CA PHE A 364 6.84 -18.19 -2.52
C PHE A 364 7.68 -17.06 -1.90
N LEU A 365 7.08 -15.92 -1.64
CA LEU A 365 7.79 -14.71 -1.18
C LEU A 365 8.13 -14.73 0.31
N ALA A 366 7.25 -15.29 1.16
CA ALA A 366 7.42 -15.28 2.60
C ALA A 366 8.42 -16.34 3.07
N GLY A 367 9.05 -16.07 4.20
CA GLY A 367 9.97 -16.99 4.85
C GLY A 367 11.32 -16.37 5.22
N PRO A 368 12.16 -17.11 5.97
CA PRO A 368 13.41 -16.59 6.53
C PRO A 368 14.41 -16.20 5.43
N ASP A 369 15.13 -15.10 5.68
CA ASP A 369 16.25 -14.62 4.86
C ASP A 369 17.41 -14.24 5.78
N THR A 370 18.58 -14.83 5.56
CA THR A 370 19.78 -14.56 6.36
C THR A 370 20.29 -13.13 6.21
N ARG A 371 19.88 -12.42 5.15
CA ARG A 371 20.19 -11.01 4.92
C ARG A 371 19.33 -10.05 5.73
N GLN A 372 18.24 -10.55 6.37
CA GLN A 372 17.31 -9.73 7.14
C GLN A 372 16.81 -10.46 8.38
N SER A 373 17.34 -10.12 9.55
CA SER A 373 17.09 -10.83 10.82
C SER A 373 15.62 -10.88 11.24
N CYS A 374 14.84 -9.83 11.01
CA CYS A 374 13.41 -9.80 11.39
C CYS A 374 12.55 -10.84 10.66
N THR A 375 13.06 -11.48 9.59
CA THR A 375 12.35 -12.56 8.90
C THR A 375 12.57 -13.93 9.55
N GLN A 376 13.58 -14.08 10.41
CA GLN A 376 14.00 -15.38 10.93
C GLN A 376 13.00 -15.98 11.92
N GLU A 377 12.31 -15.12 12.68
CA GLU A 377 11.37 -15.53 13.73
C GLU A 377 9.91 -15.55 13.27
N GLN A 378 9.66 -15.29 11.98
CA GLN A 378 8.32 -15.27 11.43
C GLN A 378 7.74 -16.68 11.31
N PRO A 379 6.43 -16.88 11.60
CA PRO A 379 5.79 -18.19 11.43
C PRO A 379 5.80 -18.59 9.94
N ALA A 380 5.80 -19.88 9.66
CA ALA A 380 5.66 -20.40 8.30
C ALA A 380 4.29 -20.01 7.70
N VAL A 381 4.20 -19.99 6.37
CA VAL A 381 2.94 -19.71 5.66
C VAL A 381 1.95 -20.85 5.89
N ASP A 382 0.72 -20.52 6.28
CA ASP A 382 -0.38 -21.47 6.37
C ASP A 382 -1.55 -21.00 5.48
N LEU A 383 -1.95 -21.84 4.54
CA LEU A 383 -3.05 -21.63 3.60
C LEU A 383 -4.19 -22.64 3.79
N LYS A 384 -4.22 -23.34 4.93
CA LYS A 384 -5.15 -24.45 5.20
C LYS A 384 -6.61 -24.11 4.95
N ASN A 385 -7.03 -22.90 5.30
CA ASN A 385 -8.43 -22.48 5.22
C ASN A 385 -8.66 -21.44 4.12
N PHE A 386 -7.75 -21.30 3.17
CA PHE A 386 -7.84 -20.24 2.15
C PHE A 386 -9.11 -20.35 1.30
N GLU A 387 -9.55 -21.57 0.98
CA GLU A 387 -10.76 -21.82 0.18
C GLU A 387 -12.07 -21.79 1.00
N ASN A 388 -12.00 -21.53 2.31
CA ASN A 388 -13.20 -21.43 3.14
C ASN A 388 -13.86 -20.06 2.94
N THR A 389 -15.04 -20.05 2.34
CA THR A 389 -15.85 -18.85 2.08
C THR A 389 -16.94 -18.62 3.13
N ASN A 390 -17.07 -19.49 4.15
CA ASN A 390 -18.02 -19.29 5.24
C ASN A 390 -17.54 -18.17 6.16
N LEU A 391 -18.33 -17.12 6.30
CA LEU A 391 -18.05 -15.98 7.17
C LEU A 391 -18.77 -16.05 8.53
N GLU A 392 -19.47 -17.15 8.83
CA GLU A 392 -20.12 -17.34 10.12
C GLU A 392 -19.10 -17.27 11.27
N GLY A 393 -19.36 -16.38 12.25
CA GLY A 393 -18.46 -16.13 13.37
C GLY A 393 -17.32 -15.17 13.09
N VAL A 394 -17.13 -14.71 11.85
CA VAL A 394 -16.14 -13.67 11.52
C VAL A 394 -16.65 -12.29 12.00
N LYS A 395 -15.83 -11.59 12.76
CA LYS A 395 -16.15 -10.27 13.35
C LYS A 395 -15.38 -9.17 12.65
N LEU A 396 -16.08 -8.25 12.02
CA LEU A 396 -15.54 -7.12 11.27
C LEU A 396 -15.73 -5.82 12.06
N GLY A 397 -14.63 -5.16 12.43
CA GLY A 397 -14.65 -3.88 13.13
C GLY A 397 -14.75 -2.72 12.13
N VAL A 398 -15.72 -1.82 12.33
CA VAL A 398 -15.91 -0.62 11.51
C VAL A 398 -15.95 0.61 12.42
N PHE A 399 -15.10 1.59 12.18
CA PHE A 399 -15.19 2.91 12.80
C PHE A 399 -15.96 3.83 11.86
N ASN A 400 -17.27 3.94 12.05
CA ASN A 400 -18.19 4.62 11.12
C ASN A 400 -17.77 6.04 10.77
N SER A 401 -17.32 6.84 11.75
CA SER A 401 -16.87 8.22 11.50
C SER A 401 -15.64 8.30 10.60
N TRP A 402 -14.79 7.28 10.61
CA TRP A 402 -13.61 7.18 9.77
C TRP A 402 -13.97 6.58 8.40
N PHE A 403 -14.70 5.47 8.40
CA PHE A 403 -15.18 4.77 7.20
C PHE A 403 -15.94 5.74 6.26
N ASN A 404 -16.83 6.55 6.80
CA ASN A 404 -17.65 7.50 6.04
C ASN A 404 -16.91 8.80 5.67
N HIS A 405 -15.65 8.97 6.06
CA HIS A 405 -14.84 10.11 5.65
C HIS A 405 -14.18 9.86 4.28
N ALA A 406 -14.99 9.52 3.29
CA ALA A 406 -14.61 9.30 1.90
C ALA A 406 -15.67 9.91 0.97
N SER A 407 -15.43 9.87 -0.35
CA SER A 407 -16.43 10.31 -1.32
C SER A 407 -17.65 9.37 -1.29
N GLU A 408 -18.80 9.90 -1.67
CA GLU A 408 -20.09 9.20 -1.62
C GLU A 408 -20.06 7.87 -2.39
N ASP A 409 -19.50 7.86 -3.60
CA ASP A 409 -19.38 6.65 -4.42
C ASP A 409 -18.52 5.58 -3.71
N VAL A 410 -17.42 6.00 -3.07
CA VAL A 410 -16.54 5.09 -2.33
C VAL A 410 -17.26 4.49 -1.14
N VAL A 411 -17.94 5.32 -0.33
CA VAL A 411 -18.72 4.84 0.82
C VAL A 411 -19.79 3.86 0.36
N LYS A 412 -20.55 4.19 -0.66
CA LYS A 412 -21.64 3.35 -1.19
C LYS A 412 -21.15 1.96 -1.63
N CYS A 413 -20.07 1.90 -2.43
CA CYS A 413 -19.51 0.61 -2.86
C CYS A 413 -19.00 -0.22 -1.68
N CYS A 414 -18.32 0.41 -0.72
CA CYS A 414 -17.83 -0.27 0.47
C CYS A 414 -18.97 -0.76 1.38
N GLU A 415 -20.05 0.01 1.56
CA GLU A 415 -21.23 -0.42 2.29
C GLU A 415 -21.94 -1.60 1.63
N GLN A 416 -22.04 -1.62 0.30
CA GLN A 416 -22.61 -2.75 -0.44
C GLN A 416 -21.81 -4.03 -0.18
N MET A 417 -20.47 -3.97 -0.22
CA MET A 417 -19.61 -5.10 0.10
C MET A 417 -19.75 -5.53 1.57
N LEU A 418 -19.80 -4.58 2.49
CA LEU A 418 -20.00 -4.86 3.91
C LEU A 418 -21.35 -5.56 4.17
N ASN A 419 -22.39 -5.17 3.46
CA ASN A 419 -23.69 -5.84 3.52
C ASN A 419 -23.65 -7.25 2.90
N SER A 420 -22.85 -7.46 1.85
CA SER A 420 -22.57 -8.80 1.30
C SER A 420 -21.89 -9.70 2.34
N PHE A 421 -20.88 -9.20 3.07
CA PHE A 421 -20.25 -9.96 4.15
C PHE A 421 -21.24 -10.31 5.26
N LYS A 422 -22.11 -9.38 5.67
CA LYS A 422 -23.19 -9.67 6.64
C LYS A 422 -24.14 -10.76 6.15
N SER A 423 -24.54 -10.73 4.87
CA SER A 423 -25.43 -11.74 4.30
C SER A 423 -24.80 -13.14 4.24
N GLN A 424 -23.45 -13.21 4.27
CA GLN A 424 -22.68 -14.44 4.33
C GLN A 424 -22.32 -14.87 5.76
N GLY A 425 -22.87 -14.20 6.78
CA GLY A 425 -22.74 -14.58 8.19
C GLY A 425 -21.74 -13.77 9.00
N ALA A 426 -21.06 -12.78 8.44
CA ALA A 426 -20.14 -11.94 9.21
C ALA A 426 -20.89 -11.00 10.17
N GLU A 427 -20.37 -10.87 11.38
CA GLU A 427 -20.81 -9.88 12.37
C GLU A 427 -20.05 -8.56 12.18
N VAL A 428 -20.75 -7.44 12.06
CA VAL A 428 -20.12 -6.11 11.99
C VAL A 428 -20.27 -5.40 13.32
N LYS A 429 -19.13 -4.99 13.90
CA LYS A 429 -19.04 -4.29 15.18
C LYS A 429 -18.58 -2.86 15.00
N GLU A 430 -19.24 -1.91 15.66
CA GLU A 430 -18.70 -0.56 15.80
C GLU A 430 -17.48 -0.58 16.70
N ILE A 431 -16.39 0.06 16.23
CA ILE A 431 -15.16 0.25 16.99
C ILE A 431 -14.76 1.72 17.00
N GLU A 432 -13.82 2.08 17.87
CA GLU A 432 -13.22 3.41 17.91
C GLU A 432 -11.70 3.33 17.87
N ILE A 433 -11.08 4.13 16.99
CA ILE A 433 -9.62 4.25 16.89
C ILE A 433 -9.23 5.68 17.26
N PRO A 434 -8.68 5.89 18.46
CA PRO A 434 -8.32 7.24 18.91
C PRO A 434 -7.01 7.71 18.27
N HIS A 435 -6.84 9.04 18.20
CA HIS A 435 -5.59 9.70 17.81
C HIS A 435 -5.19 9.52 16.33
N LEU A 436 -6.14 9.39 15.42
CA LEU A 436 -5.86 9.21 13.99
C LEU A 436 -5.02 10.36 13.38
N ASP A 437 -5.22 11.62 13.82
CA ASP A 437 -4.40 12.74 13.31
C ASP A 437 -2.95 12.65 13.80
N GLU A 438 -2.72 12.27 15.05
CA GLU A 438 -1.40 12.04 15.62
C GLU A 438 -0.69 10.84 14.95
N ILE A 439 -1.42 9.77 14.64
CA ILE A 439 -0.93 8.60 13.91
C ILE A 439 -0.49 9.01 12.50
N ARG A 440 -1.34 9.70 11.76
CA ARG A 440 -1.04 10.22 10.42
C ARG A 440 0.23 11.06 10.42
N VAL A 441 0.37 12.00 11.36
CA VAL A 441 1.55 12.87 11.45
C VAL A 441 2.79 12.09 11.88
N SER A 442 2.65 11.12 12.79
CA SER A 442 3.76 10.25 13.22
C SER A 442 4.28 9.38 12.08
N HIS A 443 3.36 8.85 11.24
CA HIS A 443 3.73 8.13 10.02
C HIS A 443 4.52 9.06 9.08
N ALA A 444 4.01 10.26 8.80
CA ALA A 444 4.67 11.22 7.91
C ALA A 444 6.08 11.60 8.42
N VAL A 445 6.24 11.88 9.71
CA VAL A 445 7.55 12.16 10.32
C VAL A 445 8.49 10.96 10.20
N THR A 446 7.99 9.76 10.44
CA THR A 446 8.80 8.52 10.36
C THR A 446 9.31 8.30 8.95
N ILE A 447 8.39 8.18 7.97
CA ILE A 447 8.76 7.85 6.59
C ILE A 447 9.68 8.89 5.95
N THR A 448 9.36 10.17 6.12
CA THR A 448 10.15 11.21 5.45
C THR A 448 11.51 11.44 6.11
N THR A 449 11.65 11.20 7.43
CA THR A 449 12.94 11.24 8.13
C THR A 449 13.84 10.09 7.67
N GLU A 450 13.30 8.89 7.52
CA GLU A 450 14.04 7.73 7.02
C GLU A 450 14.46 7.95 5.57
N MET A 451 13.56 8.39 4.69
CA MET A 451 13.87 8.74 3.29
C MET A 451 14.92 9.84 3.17
N PHE A 452 14.80 10.92 3.97
CA PHE A 452 15.82 11.96 3.99
C PHE A 452 17.19 11.41 4.40
N THR A 453 17.23 10.54 5.40
CA THR A 453 18.47 9.92 5.89
C THR A 453 19.13 9.07 4.80
N SER A 454 18.35 8.28 4.07
CA SER A 454 18.81 7.47 2.95
C SER A 454 19.33 8.33 1.78
N LEU A 455 18.59 9.36 1.41
CA LEU A 455 18.81 10.12 0.19
C LEU A 455 19.65 11.39 0.37
N LYS A 456 20.08 11.72 1.59
CA LYS A 456 20.81 12.98 1.89
C LYS A 456 22.08 13.19 1.06
N SER A 457 22.76 12.12 0.64
CA SER A 457 23.97 12.18 -0.20
C SER A 457 23.68 12.70 -1.61
N TYR A 458 22.45 12.52 -2.11
CA TYR A 458 22.00 13.01 -3.40
C TYR A 458 21.52 14.47 -3.37
N LEU A 459 21.27 15.03 -2.16
CA LEU A 459 20.79 16.40 -1.95
C LEU A 459 21.94 17.42 -1.95
N LYS A 460 22.92 17.32 -2.84
CA LYS A 460 24.03 18.27 -2.96
C LYS A 460 23.56 19.59 -3.59
N PRO A 461 24.07 20.75 -3.11
CA PRO A 461 23.76 22.04 -3.73
C PRO A 461 24.12 22.03 -5.23
N PHE A 462 23.23 22.54 -6.09
CA PHE A 462 23.43 22.74 -7.54
C PHE A 462 23.42 21.50 -8.45
N ARG A 463 23.30 20.27 -7.93
CA ARG A 463 23.17 19.04 -8.73
C ARG A 463 22.00 18.21 -8.24
N GLN A 464 20.79 18.77 -8.27
CA GLN A 464 19.61 18.07 -7.78
C GLN A 464 18.69 17.73 -8.94
N PRO A 465 18.72 16.48 -9.39
CA PRO A 465 17.83 16.01 -10.45
C PRO A 465 16.46 15.57 -9.92
N PHE A 466 16.14 15.77 -8.64
CA PHE A 466 14.81 15.47 -8.08
C PHE A 466 13.72 16.34 -8.66
N GLY A 467 12.53 15.81 -8.80
CA GLY A 467 11.30 16.55 -8.99
C GLY A 467 11.10 17.58 -7.88
N LEU A 468 10.38 18.68 -8.20
CA LEU A 468 10.25 19.78 -7.24
C LEU A 468 9.42 19.38 -6.01
N ASP A 469 8.46 18.49 -6.15
CA ASP A 469 7.66 17.93 -5.08
C ASP A 469 8.51 17.06 -4.13
N ALA A 470 9.28 16.12 -4.65
CA ALA A 470 10.22 15.30 -3.89
C ALA A 470 11.24 16.17 -3.13
N LEU A 471 11.80 17.18 -3.82
CA LEU A 471 12.73 18.11 -3.23
C LEU A 471 12.13 18.93 -2.08
N ILE A 472 10.91 19.43 -2.23
CA ILE A 472 10.20 20.18 -1.19
C ILE A 472 10.00 19.29 0.04
N ASN A 473 9.48 18.08 -0.15
CA ASN A 473 9.23 17.13 0.93
C ASN A 473 10.52 16.73 1.68
N LEU A 474 11.61 16.43 0.96
CA LEU A 474 12.91 16.14 1.59
C LEU A 474 13.52 17.37 2.31
N THR A 475 13.26 18.58 1.80
CA THR A 475 13.69 19.83 2.47
C THR A 475 12.92 20.05 3.79
N LEU A 476 11.63 19.73 3.84
CA LEU A 476 10.83 19.78 5.06
C LEU A 476 11.26 18.67 6.04
N ALA A 477 11.48 17.45 5.56
CA ALA A 477 11.93 16.31 6.36
C ALA A 477 13.25 16.57 7.11
N LYS A 478 14.19 17.27 6.48
CA LYS A 478 15.45 17.72 7.08
C LYS A 478 15.24 18.54 8.36
N LYS A 479 14.06 19.11 8.58
CA LYS A 479 13.75 20.02 9.71
C LYS A 479 13.06 19.33 10.88
N PHE A 480 12.76 18.05 10.76
CA PHE A 480 12.32 17.28 11.91
C PHE A 480 13.51 17.05 12.85
N SER A 481 13.25 17.22 14.14
CA SER A 481 14.23 16.97 15.19
C SER A 481 14.24 15.48 15.57
N GLY A 482 15.36 15.00 16.14
CA GLY A 482 15.42 13.67 16.70
C GLY A 482 14.35 13.43 17.79
N SER A 483 14.02 14.45 18.58
CA SER A 483 12.94 14.35 19.57
C SER A 483 11.54 14.20 18.95
N GLU A 484 11.28 14.80 17.81
CA GLU A 484 10.02 14.61 17.06
C GLU A 484 9.94 13.20 16.48
N TYR A 485 11.05 12.68 15.95
CA TYR A 485 11.11 11.30 15.48
C TYR A 485 10.85 10.31 16.63
N VAL A 486 11.53 10.46 17.79
CA VAL A 486 11.30 9.60 18.99
C VAL A 486 9.85 9.72 19.46
N LYS A 487 9.27 10.93 19.44
CA LYS A 487 7.86 11.12 19.82
C LYS A 487 6.90 10.41 18.87
N ALA A 488 7.21 10.39 17.57
CA ALA A 488 6.45 9.62 16.58
C ALA A 488 6.50 8.11 16.90
N GLN A 489 7.65 7.58 17.36
CA GLN A 489 7.79 6.18 17.76
C GLN A 489 7.01 5.86 19.05
N ARG A 490 6.85 6.82 19.95
CA ARG A 490 5.98 6.67 21.14
C ARG A 490 4.50 6.61 20.75
N VAL A 491 4.06 7.44 19.79
CA VAL A 491 2.70 7.36 19.22
C VAL A 491 2.49 6.02 18.52
N ARG A 492 3.49 5.50 17.81
CA ARG A 492 3.48 4.15 17.23
C ARG A 492 3.17 3.09 18.29
N ALA A 493 3.90 3.10 19.41
CA ALA A 493 3.71 2.14 20.50
C ALA A 493 2.28 2.17 21.04
N ARG A 494 1.75 3.36 21.35
CA ARG A 494 0.36 3.57 21.79
C ARG A 494 -0.64 3.04 20.78
N MET A 495 -0.47 3.38 19.49
CA MET A 495 -1.35 2.92 18.42
C MET A 495 -1.38 1.39 18.34
N ILE A 496 -0.22 0.73 18.38
CA ILE A 496 -0.14 -0.74 18.36
C ILE A 496 -0.88 -1.34 19.55
N SER A 497 -0.70 -0.79 20.75
CA SER A 497 -1.43 -1.23 21.95
C SER A 497 -2.94 -1.09 21.79
N ASN A 498 -3.41 0.06 21.31
CA ASN A 498 -4.83 0.30 21.06
C ASN A 498 -5.41 -0.68 20.03
N LEU A 499 -4.73 -0.86 18.89
CA LEU A 499 -5.19 -1.78 17.84
C LEU A 499 -5.19 -3.24 18.31
N LYS A 500 -4.17 -3.68 19.07
CA LYS A 500 -4.17 -5.02 19.68
C LYS A 500 -5.36 -5.25 20.59
N ASN A 501 -5.76 -4.25 21.39
CA ASN A 501 -6.96 -4.35 22.23
C ASN A 501 -8.24 -4.47 21.37
N ILE A 502 -8.35 -3.71 20.27
CA ILE A 502 -9.48 -3.81 19.35
C ILE A 502 -9.53 -5.21 18.72
N PHE A 503 -8.40 -5.77 18.34
CA PHE A 503 -8.30 -7.11 17.76
C PHE A 503 -8.59 -8.26 18.75
N LEU A 504 -8.81 -8.01 20.04
CA LEU A 504 -9.40 -9.00 20.94
C LEU A 504 -10.88 -9.25 20.66
N ASP A 505 -11.56 -8.27 20.07
CA ASP A 505 -13.01 -8.30 19.84
C ASP A 505 -13.40 -8.45 18.37
N VAL A 506 -12.47 -8.23 17.44
CA VAL A 506 -12.71 -8.31 15.99
C VAL A 506 -11.56 -9.03 15.27
N ASP A 507 -11.86 -9.71 14.18
CA ASP A 507 -10.88 -10.44 13.36
C ASP A 507 -10.20 -9.53 12.33
N ALA A 508 -10.93 -8.53 11.82
CA ALA A 508 -10.43 -7.55 10.87
C ALA A 508 -11.05 -6.17 11.10
N ILE A 509 -10.26 -5.12 10.81
CA ILE A 509 -10.76 -3.75 10.73
C ILE A 509 -11.00 -3.42 9.25
N VAL A 510 -12.21 -2.95 8.94
CA VAL A 510 -12.66 -2.68 7.57
C VAL A 510 -12.71 -1.18 7.32
N THR A 511 -12.10 -0.76 6.21
CA THR A 511 -12.16 0.62 5.72
C THR A 511 -12.24 0.65 4.20
N PRO A 512 -12.65 1.75 3.57
CA PRO A 512 -12.22 2.01 2.20
C PRO A 512 -10.69 1.93 2.09
N SER A 513 -10.16 1.58 0.91
CA SER A 513 -8.70 1.62 0.68
C SER A 513 -8.19 3.05 0.50
N THR A 514 -8.99 3.89 -0.16
CA THR A 514 -8.75 5.31 -0.42
C THR A 514 -10.02 6.12 -0.18
N ALA A 515 -9.91 7.41 0.13
CA ALA A 515 -11.10 8.24 0.36
C ALA A 515 -11.71 8.82 -0.93
N CYS A 516 -11.09 8.60 -2.06
CA CYS A 516 -11.58 8.99 -3.38
C CYS A 516 -11.13 7.97 -4.42
N THR A 517 -11.78 7.95 -5.57
CA THR A 517 -11.35 7.22 -6.77
C THR A 517 -10.15 7.91 -7.42
N ALA A 518 -9.63 7.34 -8.50
CA ALA A 518 -8.44 7.83 -9.19
C ALA A 518 -8.59 9.32 -9.56
N PRO A 519 -7.71 10.20 -9.08
CA PRO A 519 -7.76 11.61 -9.45
C PRO A 519 -7.26 11.85 -10.88
N PRO A 520 -7.74 12.91 -11.57
CA PRO A 520 -7.31 13.24 -12.92
C PRO A 520 -5.86 13.73 -12.95
N ILE A 521 -5.16 13.41 -14.02
CA ILE A 521 -3.81 13.93 -14.32
C ILE A 521 -3.96 15.30 -14.96
N LEU A 522 -3.44 16.33 -14.29
CA LEU A 522 -3.46 17.68 -14.81
C LEU A 522 -2.18 17.95 -15.63
N ALA A 523 -2.33 18.56 -16.80
CA ALA A 523 -1.23 18.76 -17.76
C ALA A 523 -0.05 19.55 -17.16
N ASP A 524 -0.30 20.49 -16.26
CA ASP A 524 0.72 21.31 -15.61
C ASP A 524 1.56 20.53 -14.56
N ALA A 525 1.07 19.36 -14.10
CA ALA A 525 1.82 18.46 -13.23
C ALA A 525 2.89 17.67 -13.98
N LEU A 526 2.64 17.32 -15.24
CA LEU A 526 3.50 16.40 -16.01
C LEU A 526 4.91 16.93 -16.29
N ILE A 527 5.13 18.24 -16.25
CA ILE A 527 6.40 18.87 -16.63
C ILE A 527 7.33 19.03 -15.43
N ASN A 528 6.79 19.42 -14.28
CA ASN A 528 7.61 19.84 -13.12
C ASN A 528 7.21 19.14 -11.82
N GLY A 529 6.23 18.25 -11.85
CA GLY A 529 5.61 17.69 -10.65
C GLY A 529 4.50 18.57 -10.07
N GLU A 530 3.90 18.08 -9.01
CA GLU A 530 2.87 18.80 -8.25
C GLU A 530 3.02 18.53 -6.75
N SER A 531 2.64 19.50 -5.94
CA SER A 531 2.45 19.34 -4.49
C SER A 531 0.96 19.51 -4.18
N ASP A 532 0.27 18.41 -3.94
CA ASP A 532 -1.15 18.36 -3.59
C ASP A 532 -1.36 17.51 -2.34
N LEU A 533 -1.23 18.17 -1.19
CA LEU A 533 -1.39 17.51 0.11
C LEU A 533 -2.85 17.11 0.39
N LYS A 534 -3.82 17.74 -0.27
CA LYS A 534 -5.23 17.34 -0.15
C LYS A 534 -5.41 15.95 -0.77
N THR A 535 -5.09 15.80 -2.04
CA THR A 535 -5.15 14.51 -2.75
C THR A 535 -4.29 13.45 -2.07
N LEU A 536 -3.07 13.78 -1.64
CA LEU A 536 -2.21 12.86 -0.90
C LEU A 536 -2.90 12.34 0.37
N THR A 537 -3.48 13.22 1.18
CA THR A 537 -4.14 12.80 2.43
C THR A 537 -5.46 12.09 2.22
N GLU A 538 -6.18 12.37 1.14
CA GLU A 538 -7.38 11.61 0.75
C GLU A 538 -7.02 10.19 0.32
N LEU A 539 -6.02 10.02 -0.53
CA LEU A 539 -5.56 8.70 -0.97
C LEU A 539 -4.94 7.87 0.17
N MET A 540 -4.25 8.51 1.12
CA MET A 540 -3.59 7.83 2.24
C MET A 540 -4.46 7.68 3.48
N ARG A 541 -5.70 8.16 3.50
CA ARG A 541 -6.53 8.29 4.72
C ARG A 541 -6.59 7.05 5.59
N PHE A 542 -6.59 5.88 5.01
CA PHE A 542 -6.76 4.60 5.68
C PHE A 542 -5.50 3.71 5.67
N ALA A 543 -4.36 4.25 5.24
CA ALA A 543 -3.16 3.45 5.04
C ALA A 543 -2.13 3.49 6.20
N PRO A 544 -1.92 4.63 6.91
CA PRO A 544 -0.81 4.81 7.85
C PRO A 544 -0.77 3.81 9.00
N GLU A 545 -1.91 3.38 9.51
CA GLU A 545 -2.05 2.51 10.67
C GLU A 545 -1.39 1.15 10.42
N ALA A 546 -1.67 0.56 9.24
CA ALA A 546 -1.09 -0.72 8.87
C ALA A 546 0.43 -0.64 8.66
N ASN A 547 0.96 0.47 8.14
CA ASN A 547 2.40 0.66 7.96
C ASN A 547 3.11 0.93 9.28
N LEU A 548 2.64 1.95 10.01
CA LEU A 548 3.27 2.36 11.26
C LEU A 548 3.23 1.23 12.30
N GLY A 549 2.14 0.44 12.32
CA GLY A 549 1.96 -0.71 13.21
C GLY A 549 2.55 -2.03 12.70
N GLY A 550 2.87 -2.11 11.40
CA GLY A 550 3.35 -3.36 10.78
C GLY A 550 2.26 -4.41 10.56
N PHE A 551 0.98 -4.05 10.71
CA PHE A 551 -0.15 -4.96 10.54
C PHE A 551 -0.33 -5.38 9.07
N PRO A 552 -0.73 -6.63 8.77
CA PRO A 552 -1.08 -7.04 7.42
C PRO A 552 -2.37 -6.35 6.98
N ALA A 553 -2.42 -5.99 5.70
CA ALA A 553 -3.63 -5.43 5.11
C ALA A 553 -3.75 -5.81 3.63
N VAL A 554 -4.95 -6.14 3.20
CA VAL A 554 -5.29 -6.43 1.81
C VAL A 554 -6.27 -5.41 1.27
N SER A 555 -5.98 -4.87 0.10
CA SER A 555 -6.90 -4.03 -0.68
C SER A 555 -7.42 -4.83 -1.86
N PHE A 556 -8.72 -4.76 -2.13
CA PHE A 556 -9.37 -5.46 -3.24
C PHE A 556 -10.53 -4.63 -3.81
N PRO A 557 -10.89 -4.80 -5.09
CA PRO A 557 -11.94 -4.04 -5.73
C PRO A 557 -13.32 -4.44 -5.20
N VAL A 558 -14.21 -3.44 -5.03
CA VAL A 558 -15.59 -3.64 -4.52
C VAL A 558 -16.65 -2.96 -5.39
N GLY A 559 -16.24 -2.27 -6.45
CA GLY A 559 -17.17 -1.61 -7.37
C GLY A 559 -16.48 -0.54 -8.18
N TYR A 560 -17.29 0.31 -8.80
CA TYR A 560 -16.84 1.42 -9.63
C TYR A 560 -17.64 2.68 -9.29
N ASP A 561 -17.02 3.84 -9.46
CA ASP A 561 -17.73 5.13 -9.40
C ASP A 561 -18.56 5.39 -10.67
N ALA A 562 -19.27 6.50 -10.70
CA ALA A 562 -20.10 6.89 -11.83
C ALA A 562 -19.30 7.11 -13.14
N LYS A 563 -17.96 7.23 -13.08
CA LYS A 563 -17.08 7.37 -14.24
C LYS A 563 -16.45 6.05 -14.68
N GLY A 564 -16.77 4.94 -14.03
CA GLY A 564 -16.17 3.64 -14.27
C GLY A 564 -14.77 3.47 -13.65
N LEU A 565 -14.38 4.33 -12.71
CA LEU A 565 -13.12 4.20 -11.99
C LEU A 565 -13.29 3.25 -10.80
N PRO A 566 -12.34 2.33 -10.58
CA PRO A 566 -12.43 1.34 -9.50
C PRO A 566 -12.49 1.95 -8.11
N VAL A 567 -13.23 1.28 -7.24
CA VAL A 567 -13.29 1.51 -5.79
C VAL A 567 -12.73 0.29 -5.08
N GLY A 568 -11.80 0.49 -4.15
CA GLY A 568 -11.24 -0.58 -3.33
C GLY A 568 -11.65 -0.47 -1.86
N MET A 569 -11.81 -1.65 -1.24
CA MET A 569 -11.97 -1.82 0.20
C MET A 569 -10.71 -2.45 0.78
N GLN A 570 -10.41 -2.16 2.04
CA GLN A 570 -9.28 -2.70 2.76
C GLN A 570 -9.74 -3.49 4.00
N LEU A 571 -9.13 -4.65 4.20
CA LEU A 571 -9.17 -5.39 5.46
C LEU A 571 -7.77 -5.30 6.10
N MET A 572 -7.68 -4.76 7.31
CA MET A 572 -6.48 -4.80 8.14
C MET A 572 -6.70 -5.85 9.23
N LEU A 573 -5.76 -6.80 9.36
CA LEU A 573 -5.92 -7.95 10.24
C LEU A 573 -4.96 -7.88 11.43
N CYS A 574 -5.23 -8.69 12.44
CA CYS A 574 -4.30 -8.93 13.54
C CYS A 574 -3.03 -9.63 13.03
N LEU A 575 -2.01 -9.58 13.85
CA LEU A 575 -0.68 -10.12 13.57
C LEU A 575 -0.60 -11.59 13.90
#